data_1fdd84a0bc503fec081eb19c06cbcbcb
#
_entry.id   1fdd84a0bc503fec081eb19c06cbcbcb
#
_cell.length_a   1.000
_cell.length_b   1.000
_cell.length_c   1.000
_cell.angle_alpha   90.00
_cell.angle_beta   90.00
_cell.angle_gamma   90.00
#
_symmetry.space_group_name_H-M   'P 1'
#
loop_
_entity.id
_entity.type
_entity.pdbx_description
1 polymer ?
#
loop_
_entity_poly.entity_id
_entity_poly.type
_entity_poly.pdbx_seq_one_letter_code
_entity_poly.pdbx_strand_id
1 'polypeptide(L)'
;MTTKKSPLAAGDLDPDFAENGILLTHFGPETLNAAVLGVNLAPDGKLLISGYRGQNDYALARLNPDGTPDQSFGNAGIVLGQFRAGLESAAAATFVTADDKLLLVGKVYIDALVDYRAVTRLNSDGSLDTRFGDQGSVILDLPLEKNATESTRFARDPETLQNASSTVSALLQSDGKIVVSDTFRDIAVTFRLTPDGSLDTSFNGTGYVTLSFPDSLSRLEPLYVENSKIIIAGTYRYNPTVEARPLVVRYNTDGSLDSSFGENGIFIVPPENTDAQSAQCLDIFRESNGNILGVGSTIVAPLKSVLLGLDKDGSMDPAFNGGQALFTEIGEQGSQWNNAALDSRSGLNVVLGGTLGGASEAIVGRLDNRGVWDTQFGASQGWVRIAAGTGHTLNYDVAVQDDGNILVAGALISDSGLFKGFVFRVLG
;
A
#
# COMPACT_ATOMS: atom_id res chain seq x y z
N MET A 1 -39.48 -19.17 15.58
CA MET A 1 -38.22 -19.56 16.23
C MET A 1 -37.26 -18.41 15.95
N THR A 2 -36.97 -17.59 16.93
CA THR A 2 -35.92 -16.54 16.81
C THR A 2 -34.57 -17.25 16.87
N THR A 3 -33.92 -17.39 15.75
CA THR A 3 -32.52 -17.81 15.69
C THR A 3 -31.71 -16.82 16.52
N LYS A 4 -31.20 -17.24 17.68
CA LYS A 4 -30.19 -16.48 18.41
C LYS A 4 -29.01 -16.28 17.45
N LYS A 5 -28.76 -15.04 17.02
CA LYS A 5 -27.52 -14.68 16.33
C LYS A 5 -26.38 -15.06 17.26
N SER A 6 -25.40 -15.81 16.79
CA SER A 6 -24.17 -16.07 17.55
C SER A 6 -23.57 -14.72 17.94
N PRO A 7 -22.91 -14.58 19.11
CA PRO A 7 -22.20 -13.38 19.44
C PRO A 7 -21.10 -13.15 18.37
N LEU A 8 -20.91 -11.90 17.98
CA LEU A 8 -19.86 -11.49 17.06
C LEU A 8 -18.48 -11.78 17.66
N ALA A 9 -17.55 -12.20 16.83
CA ALA A 9 -16.19 -12.57 17.20
C ALA A 9 -15.15 -11.78 16.37
N ALA A 10 -13.93 -11.74 16.84
CA ALA A 10 -12.82 -11.17 16.10
C ALA A 10 -12.67 -11.89 14.74
N GLY A 11 -12.64 -11.11 13.66
CA GLY A 11 -12.68 -11.60 12.29
C GLY A 11 -14.04 -11.52 11.61
N ASP A 12 -15.13 -11.27 12.36
CA ASP A 12 -16.45 -11.04 11.74
C ASP A 12 -16.52 -9.62 11.15
N LEU A 13 -17.33 -9.44 10.10
CA LEU A 13 -17.71 -8.11 9.64
C LEU A 13 -18.44 -7.36 10.74
N ASP A 14 -18.09 -6.07 10.94
CA ASP A 14 -18.72 -5.22 11.93
C ASP A 14 -20.05 -4.67 11.40
N PRO A 15 -21.21 -5.13 11.91
CA PRO A 15 -22.52 -4.71 11.38
C PRO A 15 -22.85 -3.24 11.66
N ASP A 16 -22.12 -2.58 12.56
CA ASP A 16 -22.32 -1.17 12.89
C ASP A 16 -21.54 -0.22 11.94
N PHE A 17 -20.82 -0.78 10.97
CA PHE A 17 -20.14 -0.01 9.92
C PHE A 17 -20.93 -0.07 8.61
N ALA A 18 -21.26 1.09 8.06
CA ALA A 18 -21.95 1.26 6.78
C ALA A 18 -23.15 0.31 6.61
N GLU A 19 -23.21 -0.46 5.52
CA GLU A 19 -24.26 -1.45 5.31
C GLU A 19 -23.75 -2.85 5.69
N ASN A 20 -24.02 -3.27 6.93
CA ASN A 20 -23.61 -4.58 7.47
C ASN A 20 -22.10 -4.86 7.35
N GLY A 21 -21.28 -3.87 7.62
CA GLY A 21 -19.82 -3.97 7.62
C GLY A 21 -19.13 -3.59 6.32
N ILE A 22 -19.89 -3.24 5.28
CA ILE A 22 -19.33 -2.93 3.95
C ILE A 22 -19.89 -1.62 3.43
N LEU A 23 -19.00 -0.69 3.08
CA LEU A 23 -19.27 0.49 2.27
C LEU A 23 -18.93 0.18 0.82
N LEU A 24 -19.89 0.37 -0.09
CA LEU A 24 -19.64 0.38 -1.53
C LEU A 24 -19.74 1.81 -2.05
N THR A 25 -18.78 2.25 -2.85
CA THR A 25 -18.73 3.63 -3.34
C THR A 25 -18.28 3.74 -4.79
N HIS A 26 -18.84 4.72 -5.50
CA HIS A 26 -18.36 5.20 -6.79
C HIS A 26 -17.78 6.62 -6.69
N PHE A 27 -17.63 7.17 -5.48
CA PHE A 27 -17.32 8.58 -5.24
C PHE A 27 -18.26 9.54 -6.01
N GLY A 28 -19.52 9.12 -6.22
CA GLY A 28 -20.53 9.89 -6.97
C GLY A 28 -21.43 8.97 -7.79
N PRO A 29 -21.77 9.30 -9.06
CA PRO A 29 -22.69 8.53 -9.89
C PRO A 29 -22.24 7.07 -10.09
N GLU A 30 -23.15 6.13 -9.94
CA GLU A 30 -22.92 4.68 -10.01
C GLU A 30 -22.51 4.15 -11.38
N THR A 31 -22.57 4.98 -12.43
CA THR A 31 -22.24 4.60 -13.81
C THR A 31 -20.75 4.69 -14.13
N LEU A 32 -19.93 5.21 -13.22
CA LEU A 32 -18.51 5.39 -13.43
C LEU A 32 -17.71 4.33 -12.66
N ASN A 33 -16.63 3.87 -13.28
CA ASN A 33 -15.64 3.05 -12.59
C ASN A 33 -15.03 3.81 -11.41
N ALA A 34 -14.84 3.11 -10.29
CA ALA A 34 -14.19 3.67 -9.12
C ALA A 34 -13.44 2.58 -8.35
N ALA A 35 -12.36 2.94 -7.68
CA ALA A 35 -11.69 2.08 -6.73
C ALA A 35 -11.25 2.88 -5.51
N VAL A 36 -11.29 2.26 -4.34
CA VAL A 36 -10.64 2.79 -3.14
C VAL A 36 -9.27 2.16 -3.06
N LEU A 37 -8.23 2.96 -3.26
CA LEU A 37 -6.83 2.52 -3.31
C LEU A 37 -6.12 2.67 -1.97
N GLY A 38 -6.60 3.56 -1.10
CA GLY A 38 -6.02 3.81 0.22
C GLY A 38 -7.07 4.10 1.29
N VAL A 39 -6.80 3.68 2.50
CA VAL A 39 -7.58 4.00 3.71
C VAL A 39 -6.64 4.48 4.81
N ASN A 40 -6.94 5.63 5.40
CA ASN A 40 -6.17 6.18 6.51
C ASN A 40 -7.09 6.74 7.61
N LEU A 41 -6.56 6.83 8.80
CA LEU A 41 -7.25 7.36 9.97
C LEU A 41 -6.83 8.82 10.19
N ALA A 42 -7.81 9.71 10.32
CA ALA A 42 -7.56 11.04 10.80
C ALA A 42 -7.48 11.07 12.33
N PRO A 43 -6.74 12.03 12.94
CA PRO A 43 -6.58 12.11 14.40
C PRO A 43 -7.91 12.27 15.18
N ASP A 44 -8.97 12.75 14.53
CA ASP A 44 -10.32 12.90 15.07
C ASP A 44 -11.18 11.62 14.97
N GLY A 45 -10.58 10.50 14.54
CA GLY A 45 -11.23 9.21 14.35
C GLY A 45 -12.03 9.08 13.04
N LYS A 46 -12.05 10.11 12.20
CA LYS A 46 -12.64 10.01 10.86
C LYS A 46 -11.77 9.18 9.93
N LEU A 47 -12.39 8.66 8.88
CA LEU A 47 -11.71 7.86 7.88
C LEU A 47 -11.47 8.70 6.62
N LEU A 48 -10.30 8.59 6.05
CA LEU A 48 -9.93 9.16 4.75
C LEU A 48 -9.75 8.01 3.77
N ILE A 49 -10.59 7.98 2.72
CA ILE A 49 -10.49 6.97 1.67
C ILE A 49 -10.13 7.66 0.37
N SER A 50 -9.04 7.21 -0.25
CA SER A 50 -8.51 7.78 -1.50
C SER A 50 -8.60 6.78 -2.64
N GLY A 51 -8.69 7.27 -3.86
CA GLY A 51 -8.83 6.43 -5.03
C GLY A 51 -8.97 7.21 -6.32
N TYR A 52 -9.77 6.68 -7.23
CA TYR A 52 -10.13 7.34 -8.47
C TYR A 52 -11.62 7.18 -8.80
N ARG A 53 -12.13 8.09 -9.64
CA ARG A 53 -13.45 8.05 -10.23
C ARG A 53 -13.40 8.32 -11.73
N GLY A 54 -14.04 7.45 -12.49
CA GLY A 54 -14.02 7.54 -13.95
C GLY A 54 -12.63 7.27 -14.51
N GLN A 55 -12.25 8.04 -15.52
CA GLN A 55 -10.93 7.93 -16.16
C GLN A 55 -10.00 9.09 -15.82
N ASN A 56 -10.49 10.15 -15.16
CA ASN A 56 -9.74 11.38 -15.08
C ASN A 56 -9.42 11.84 -13.65
N ASP A 57 -10.30 11.59 -12.69
CA ASP A 57 -10.22 12.25 -11.41
C ASP A 57 -9.65 11.35 -10.32
N TYR A 58 -8.69 11.85 -9.54
CA TYR A 58 -8.49 11.31 -8.21
C TYR A 58 -9.73 11.61 -7.35
N ALA A 59 -10.00 10.74 -6.40
CA ALA A 59 -11.08 10.90 -5.45
C ALA A 59 -10.54 10.80 -4.02
N LEU A 60 -11.04 11.65 -3.13
CA LEU A 60 -10.85 11.56 -1.69
C LEU A 60 -12.21 11.70 -1.02
N ALA A 61 -12.58 10.78 -0.15
CA ALA A 61 -13.75 10.95 0.70
C ALA A 61 -13.33 10.96 2.17
N ARG A 62 -14.02 11.77 2.98
CA ARG A 62 -13.93 11.73 4.43
C ARG A 62 -15.22 11.16 5.00
N LEU A 63 -15.07 10.13 5.83
CA LEU A 63 -16.18 9.42 6.44
C LEU A 63 -16.15 9.60 7.97
N ASN A 64 -17.30 9.54 8.58
CA ASN A 64 -17.44 9.36 10.01
C ASN A 64 -17.00 7.94 10.42
N PRO A 65 -16.75 7.66 11.72
CA PRO A 65 -16.31 6.35 12.17
C PRO A 65 -17.28 5.19 11.86
N ASP A 66 -18.56 5.51 11.62
CA ASP A 66 -19.59 4.54 11.22
C ASP A 66 -19.65 4.27 9.71
N GLY A 67 -18.77 4.89 8.92
CA GLY A 67 -18.74 4.77 7.46
C GLY A 67 -19.66 5.72 6.71
N THR A 68 -20.42 6.59 7.40
CA THR A 68 -21.26 7.60 6.73
C THR A 68 -20.41 8.78 6.23
N PRO A 69 -20.76 9.44 5.10
CA PRO A 69 -20.01 10.57 4.60
C PRO A 69 -20.03 11.76 5.57
N ASP A 70 -18.87 12.40 5.79
CA ASP A 70 -18.77 13.65 6.53
C ASP A 70 -19.20 14.83 5.65
N GLN A 71 -20.43 15.29 5.85
CA GLN A 71 -21.06 16.34 5.04
C GLN A 71 -20.33 17.70 5.11
N SER A 72 -19.42 17.89 6.06
CA SER A 72 -18.64 19.13 6.22
C SER A 72 -17.38 19.17 5.34
N PHE A 73 -17.06 18.07 4.63
CA PHE A 73 -15.86 17.94 3.82
C PHE A 73 -16.17 18.00 2.32
N GLY A 74 -15.46 18.84 1.59
CA GLY A 74 -15.59 18.95 0.14
C GLY A 74 -17.02 19.16 -0.31
N ASN A 75 -17.47 18.37 -1.27
CA ASN A 75 -18.86 18.33 -1.70
C ASN A 75 -19.54 17.09 -1.14
N ALA A 76 -20.31 17.25 -0.06
CA ALA A 76 -21.04 16.17 0.61
C ALA A 76 -20.13 14.98 1.00
N GLY A 77 -18.96 15.27 1.54
CA GLY A 77 -17.98 14.26 1.99
C GLY A 77 -16.93 13.87 0.96
N ILE A 78 -16.96 14.42 -0.26
CA ILE A 78 -16.13 14.01 -1.38
C ILE A 78 -15.38 15.19 -2.00
N VAL A 79 -14.11 14.99 -2.31
CA VAL A 79 -13.27 15.86 -3.14
C VAL A 79 -12.84 15.09 -4.38
N LEU A 80 -12.93 15.73 -5.53
CA LEU A 80 -12.47 15.21 -6.82
C LEU A 80 -11.51 16.24 -7.41
N GLY A 81 -10.48 15.75 -8.09
CA GLY A 81 -9.52 16.63 -8.72
C GLY A 81 -8.53 15.89 -9.61
N GLN A 82 -7.57 16.64 -10.12
CA GLN A 82 -6.50 16.14 -10.95
C GLN A 82 -5.18 16.68 -10.43
N PHE A 83 -4.13 15.85 -10.39
CA PHE A 83 -2.78 16.32 -10.02
C PHE A 83 -2.26 17.35 -11.03
N ARG A 84 -2.66 17.22 -12.29
CA ARG A 84 -2.47 18.21 -13.35
C ARG A 84 -3.72 18.26 -14.20
N ALA A 85 -4.21 19.46 -14.47
CA ALA A 85 -5.42 19.69 -15.26
C ALA A 85 -5.34 19.00 -16.63
N GLY A 86 -6.38 18.24 -16.97
CA GLY A 86 -6.50 17.49 -18.22
C GLY A 86 -5.82 16.14 -18.24
N LEU A 87 -5.16 15.69 -17.15
CA LEU A 87 -4.50 14.41 -17.08
C LEU A 87 -5.22 13.46 -16.09
N GLU A 88 -5.32 12.20 -16.49
CA GLU A 88 -5.83 11.13 -15.65
C GLU A 88 -5.05 11.03 -14.34
N SER A 89 -5.75 10.88 -13.23
CA SER A 89 -5.20 10.93 -11.89
C SER A 89 -5.83 9.88 -10.98
N ALA A 90 -5.02 9.23 -10.15
CA ALA A 90 -5.49 8.30 -9.12
C ALA A 90 -4.71 8.54 -7.82
N ALA A 91 -5.41 8.76 -6.72
CA ALA A 91 -4.81 8.92 -5.40
C ALA A 91 -4.80 7.60 -4.66
N ALA A 92 -3.65 7.21 -4.11
CA ALA A 92 -3.52 5.92 -3.44
C ALA A 92 -3.14 6.03 -1.95
N ALA A 93 -2.67 7.18 -1.48
CA ALA A 93 -2.40 7.41 -0.07
C ALA A 93 -2.80 8.83 0.34
N THR A 94 -3.21 8.97 1.60
CA THR A 94 -3.55 10.25 2.20
C THR A 94 -2.89 10.36 3.56
N PHE A 95 -2.26 11.50 3.86
CA PHE A 95 -1.65 11.78 5.17
C PHE A 95 -2.23 13.06 5.75
N VAL A 96 -2.40 13.10 7.07
CA VAL A 96 -2.78 14.31 7.80
C VAL A 96 -1.50 14.95 8.32
N THR A 97 -1.28 16.21 7.97
CA THR A 97 -0.11 16.98 8.46
C THR A 97 -0.36 17.52 9.88
N ALA A 98 0.69 17.96 10.56
CA ALA A 98 0.58 18.51 11.90
C ALA A 98 -0.26 19.82 11.99
N ASP A 99 -0.49 20.49 10.85
CA ASP A 99 -1.35 21.69 10.71
C ASP A 99 -2.72 21.34 10.08
N ASP A 100 -3.18 20.10 10.25
CA ASP A 100 -4.48 19.57 9.83
C ASP A 100 -4.75 19.65 8.31
N LYS A 101 -3.72 19.75 7.49
CA LYS A 101 -3.85 19.64 6.04
C LYS A 101 -3.76 18.19 5.59
N LEU A 102 -4.22 17.93 4.37
CA LEU A 102 -4.21 16.62 3.78
C LEU A 102 -3.22 16.58 2.62
N LEU A 103 -2.30 15.64 2.67
CA LEU A 103 -1.41 15.32 1.55
C LEU A 103 -1.97 14.11 0.83
N LEU A 104 -2.30 14.27 -0.42
CA LEU A 104 -2.77 13.23 -1.30
C LEU A 104 -1.63 12.80 -2.22
N VAL A 105 -1.23 11.54 -2.15
CA VAL A 105 -0.16 11.00 -2.99
C VAL A 105 -0.74 9.97 -3.95
N GLY A 106 -0.31 10.02 -5.20
CA GLY A 106 -0.84 9.14 -6.21
C GLY A 106 -0.06 9.16 -7.51
N LYS A 107 -0.76 8.87 -8.59
CA LYS A 107 -0.23 8.82 -9.94
C LYS A 107 -0.97 9.78 -10.85
N VAL A 108 -0.21 10.42 -11.74
CA VAL A 108 -0.72 11.15 -12.90
C VAL A 108 -0.26 10.44 -14.16
N TYR A 109 -1.18 10.16 -15.07
CA TYR A 109 -0.90 9.46 -16.32
C TYR A 109 -0.73 10.48 -17.44
N ILE A 110 0.48 10.56 -17.98
CA ILE A 110 0.82 11.49 -19.07
C ILE A 110 0.32 10.95 -20.41
N ASP A 111 0.42 9.63 -20.58
CA ASP A 111 -0.16 8.87 -21.69
C ASP A 111 -0.45 7.42 -21.24
N ALA A 112 -0.89 6.58 -22.16
CA ALA A 112 -1.23 5.20 -21.84
C ALA A 112 -0.06 4.34 -21.30
N LEU A 113 1.18 4.83 -21.40
CA LEU A 113 2.41 4.09 -21.07
C LEU A 113 3.25 4.75 -19.98
N VAL A 114 3.00 6.03 -19.68
CA VAL A 114 3.82 6.83 -18.76
C VAL A 114 2.97 7.40 -17.64
N ASP A 115 3.33 7.04 -16.43
CA ASP A 115 2.84 7.68 -15.23
C ASP A 115 3.99 8.29 -14.41
N TYR A 116 3.66 9.26 -13.59
CA TYR A 116 4.54 9.86 -12.60
C TYR A 116 3.86 9.88 -11.25
N ARG A 117 4.65 9.81 -10.18
CA ARG A 117 4.14 10.09 -8.85
C ARG A 117 3.80 11.58 -8.74
N ALA A 118 2.73 11.84 -8.02
CA ALA A 118 2.27 13.19 -7.77
C ALA A 118 1.81 13.35 -6.32
N VAL A 119 1.98 14.56 -5.80
CA VAL A 119 1.53 14.94 -4.45
C VAL A 119 0.69 16.20 -4.58
N THR A 120 -0.50 16.20 -3.99
CA THR A 120 -1.35 17.39 -3.86
C THR A 120 -1.60 17.67 -2.38
N ARG A 121 -1.65 18.94 -2.00
CA ARG A 121 -2.03 19.33 -0.65
C ARG A 121 -3.39 20.01 -0.64
N LEU A 122 -4.26 19.52 0.24
CA LEU A 122 -5.57 20.09 0.50
C LEU A 122 -5.62 20.71 1.90
N ASN A 123 -6.47 21.69 2.09
CA ASN A 123 -6.86 22.19 3.41
C ASN A 123 -7.76 21.16 4.11
N SER A 124 -7.99 21.30 5.41
CA SER A 124 -8.82 20.40 6.22
C SER A 124 -10.29 20.30 5.77
N ASP A 125 -10.79 21.29 5.01
CA ASP A 125 -12.12 21.29 4.42
C ASP A 125 -12.18 20.59 3.03
N GLY A 126 -11.02 20.14 2.50
CA GLY A 126 -10.90 19.53 1.19
C GLY A 126 -10.62 20.51 0.04
N SER A 127 -10.54 21.81 0.28
CA SER A 127 -10.14 22.79 -0.74
C SER A 127 -8.65 22.69 -1.05
N LEU A 128 -8.25 23.01 -2.29
CA LEU A 128 -6.85 22.96 -2.72
C LEU A 128 -6.00 24.02 -2.00
N ASP A 129 -4.87 23.62 -1.40
CA ASP A 129 -3.86 24.55 -0.88
C ASP A 129 -2.87 24.96 -1.99
N THR A 130 -3.20 26.02 -2.71
CA THR A 130 -2.40 26.52 -3.85
C THR A 130 -0.99 27.00 -3.51
N ARG A 131 -0.62 27.05 -2.23
CA ARG A 131 0.74 27.41 -1.77
C ARG A 131 1.71 26.23 -1.77
N PHE A 132 1.20 25.01 -2.01
CA PHE A 132 2.02 23.81 -2.07
C PHE A 132 2.48 23.56 -3.51
N GLY A 133 3.78 23.37 -3.71
CA GLY A 133 4.35 23.07 -5.01
C GLY A 133 3.95 24.08 -6.11
N ASP A 134 3.55 23.56 -7.26
CA ASP A 134 2.99 24.36 -8.35
C ASP A 134 1.47 24.31 -8.31
N GLN A 135 0.82 25.43 -7.92
CA GLN A 135 -0.64 25.58 -7.84
C GLN A 135 -1.35 24.48 -7.00
N GLY A 136 -0.69 23.96 -5.94
CA GLY A 136 -1.24 22.97 -5.02
C GLY A 136 -0.76 21.55 -5.26
N SER A 137 0.05 21.31 -6.29
CA SER A 137 0.54 19.97 -6.64
C SER A 137 2.01 19.95 -7.00
N VAL A 138 2.63 18.77 -6.84
CA VAL A 138 3.99 18.46 -7.30
C VAL A 138 3.91 17.20 -8.14
N ILE A 139 4.52 17.20 -9.32
CA ILE A 139 4.73 16.01 -10.15
C ILE A 139 6.20 15.66 -10.08
N LEU A 140 6.48 14.42 -9.68
CA LEU A 140 7.84 13.90 -9.49
C LEU A 140 8.34 13.32 -10.81
N ASP A 141 8.94 14.16 -11.61
CA ASP A 141 9.60 13.80 -12.86
C ASP A 141 11.11 13.76 -12.62
N LEU A 142 11.75 12.65 -12.95
CA LEU A 142 13.22 12.60 -12.93
C LEU A 142 13.76 13.36 -14.13
N PRO A 143 14.77 14.24 -13.96
CA PRO A 143 15.50 14.83 -15.04
C PRO A 143 16.47 13.78 -15.65
N LEU A 144 15.93 12.62 -16.05
CA LEU A 144 16.68 11.65 -16.82
C LEU A 144 16.94 12.27 -18.20
N GLU A 145 18.20 12.24 -18.66
CA GLU A 145 18.56 12.78 -19.97
C GLU A 145 17.58 12.28 -21.04
N LYS A 146 16.99 13.23 -21.79
CA LYS A 146 16.01 12.99 -22.87
C LYS A 146 16.50 12.10 -24.02
N ASN A 147 17.73 11.58 -23.93
CA ASN A 147 18.40 10.77 -24.95
C ASN A 147 18.23 9.26 -24.78
N ALA A 148 17.52 8.77 -23.75
CA ALA A 148 17.17 7.37 -23.67
C ALA A 148 16.03 7.10 -24.66
N THR A 149 16.36 6.42 -25.77
CA THR A 149 15.42 5.99 -26.82
C THR A 149 14.13 5.41 -26.23
N GLU A 150 13.00 5.86 -26.78
CA GLU A 150 11.61 5.52 -26.38
C GLU A 150 11.24 4.02 -26.34
N SER A 151 12.19 3.11 -26.56
CA SER A 151 11.92 1.72 -26.92
C SER A 151 11.76 0.71 -25.79
N THR A 152 11.70 1.15 -24.51
CA THR A 152 11.50 0.21 -23.38
C THR A 152 10.54 0.77 -22.32
N ARG A 153 9.44 1.32 -22.77
CA ARG A 153 8.28 1.59 -21.89
C ARG A 153 7.51 0.27 -21.81
N PHE A 154 7.39 -0.29 -20.61
CA PHE A 154 6.53 -1.45 -20.43
C PHE A 154 5.09 -1.03 -20.73
N ALA A 155 4.49 -1.65 -21.76
CA ALA A 155 3.07 -1.52 -22.00
C ALA A 155 2.32 -1.90 -20.70
N ARG A 156 1.32 -1.12 -20.35
CA ARG A 156 0.35 -1.50 -19.31
C ARG A 156 -0.22 -2.87 -19.70
N ASP A 157 0.25 -3.90 -19.01
CA ASP A 157 -0.40 -5.18 -19.09
C ASP A 157 -1.70 -5.06 -18.26
N PRO A 158 -2.88 -5.29 -18.85
CA PRO A 158 -4.13 -5.30 -18.10
C PRO A 158 -4.11 -6.29 -16.92
N GLU A 159 -3.29 -7.34 -16.99
CA GLU A 159 -3.07 -8.28 -15.88
C GLU A 159 -2.20 -7.69 -14.77
N THR A 160 -1.35 -6.69 -15.04
CA THR A 160 -0.61 -5.97 -13.99
C THR A 160 -1.48 -5.05 -13.16
N LEU A 161 -2.66 -4.67 -13.62
CA LEU A 161 -3.66 -4.00 -12.78
C LEU A 161 -4.24 -4.92 -11.70
N GLN A 162 -4.23 -6.24 -11.92
CA GLN A 162 -4.67 -7.23 -10.92
C GLN A 162 -3.59 -7.55 -9.88
N ASN A 163 -2.31 -7.33 -10.21
CA ASN A 163 -1.16 -7.67 -9.37
C ASN A 163 -0.31 -6.45 -8.96
N ALA A 164 -0.66 -5.26 -9.41
CA ALA A 164 0.00 -4.05 -8.94
C ALA A 164 -0.48 -3.80 -7.51
N SER A 165 0.39 -4.01 -6.54
CA SER A 165 0.28 -3.31 -5.27
C SER A 165 0.03 -1.84 -5.61
N SER A 166 -1.18 -1.35 -5.33
CA SER A 166 -1.54 0.05 -5.57
C SER A 166 -0.96 0.94 -4.50
N THR A 167 -0.19 0.36 -3.58
CA THR A 167 0.51 1.09 -2.55
C THR A 167 1.43 2.10 -3.23
N VAL A 168 0.99 3.34 -3.21
CA VAL A 168 1.90 4.45 -3.44
C VAL A 168 2.86 4.43 -2.26
N SER A 169 4.08 4.14 -2.55
CA SER A 169 5.15 4.15 -1.58
C SER A 169 5.46 5.58 -1.20
N ALA A 170 4.74 6.08 -0.22
CA ALA A 170 4.91 7.41 0.32
C ALA A 170 4.81 7.42 1.84
N LEU A 171 5.46 8.38 2.46
CA LEU A 171 5.41 8.56 3.89
C LEU A 171 5.60 10.03 4.26
N LEU A 172 4.85 10.47 5.27
CA LEU A 172 5.03 11.75 5.93
C LEU A 172 5.94 11.58 7.16
N GLN A 173 7.10 12.26 7.15
CA GLN A 173 8.02 12.27 8.29
C GLN A 173 7.52 13.22 9.39
N SER A 174 7.96 13.01 10.61
CA SER A 174 7.55 13.82 11.77
C SER A 174 7.95 15.31 11.67
N ASP A 175 8.94 15.64 10.84
CA ASP A 175 9.35 17.01 10.51
C ASP A 175 8.57 17.62 9.34
N GLY A 176 7.54 16.92 8.84
CA GLY A 176 6.67 17.34 7.76
C GLY A 176 7.24 17.10 6.35
N LYS A 177 8.42 16.51 6.24
CA LYS A 177 8.97 16.12 4.94
C LYS A 177 8.22 14.94 4.36
N ILE A 178 8.13 14.87 3.04
CA ILE A 178 7.40 13.84 2.33
C ILE A 178 8.40 12.98 1.57
N VAL A 179 8.41 11.69 1.84
CA VAL A 179 9.24 10.73 1.08
C VAL A 179 8.32 9.96 0.14
N VAL A 180 8.73 9.85 -1.13
CA VAL A 180 7.98 9.13 -2.17
C VAL A 180 8.97 8.26 -2.93
N SER A 181 8.68 6.98 -3.09
CA SER A 181 9.47 6.09 -3.95
C SER A 181 8.71 5.66 -5.19
N ASP A 182 9.45 5.36 -6.24
CA ASP A 182 8.94 4.86 -7.52
C ASP A 182 10.01 4.03 -8.22
N THR A 183 9.60 3.33 -9.26
CA THR A 183 10.52 2.64 -10.16
C THR A 183 10.28 3.10 -11.59
N PHE A 184 11.28 3.77 -12.15
CA PHE A 184 11.31 4.14 -13.57
C PHE A 184 12.14 3.13 -14.35
N ARG A 185 11.48 2.32 -15.16
CA ARG A 185 12.11 1.20 -15.87
C ARG A 185 12.70 0.21 -14.84
N ASP A 186 14.01 0.16 -14.70
CA ASP A 186 14.81 -0.65 -13.79
C ASP A 186 15.60 0.20 -12.77
N ILE A 187 15.28 1.49 -12.70
CA ILE A 187 15.89 2.43 -11.75
C ILE A 187 14.87 2.73 -10.65
N ALA A 188 15.14 2.27 -9.45
CA ALA A 188 14.40 2.71 -8.28
C ALA A 188 14.81 4.13 -7.93
N VAL A 189 13.84 4.97 -7.61
CA VAL A 189 14.06 6.35 -7.18
C VAL A 189 13.32 6.63 -5.89
N THR A 190 13.97 7.34 -4.99
CA THR A 190 13.36 7.86 -3.77
C THR A 190 13.52 9.36 -3.73
N PHE A 191 12.40 10.06 -3.76
CA PHE A 191 12.33 11.51 -3.61
C PHE A 191 12.09 11.88 -2.16
N ARG A 192 12.64 13.02 -1.74
CA ARG A 192 12.21 13.68 -0.52
C ARG A 192 11.84 15.13 -0.81
N LEU A 193 10.65 15.52 -0.35
CA LEU A 193 10.14 16.88 -0.47
C LEU A 193 10.15 17.55 0.90
N THR A 194 10.35 18.84 0.89
CA THR A 194 10.09 19.73 2.03
C THR A 194 8.57 19.88 2.27
N PRO A 195 8.13 20.40 3.43
CA PRO A 195 6.69 20.57 3.70
C PRO A 195 5.96 21.49 2.72
N ASP A 196 6.65 22.33 1.95
CA ASP A 196 6.06 23.19 0.93
C ASP A 196 5.99 22.53 -0.47
N GLY A 197 6.51 21.30 -0.62
CA GLY A 197 6.50 20.55 -1.87
C GLY A 197 7.73 20.73 -2.74
N SER A 198 8.74 21.48 -2.31
CA SER A 198 10.02 21.59 -3.03
C SER A 198 10.88 20.35 -2.82
N LEU A 199 11.77 20.02 -3.75
CA LEU A 199 12.78 18.97 -3.53
C LEU A 199 13.69 19.35 -2.35
N ASP A 200 13.84 18.45 -1.37
CA ASP A 200 14.72 18.65 -0.22
C ASP A 200 16.17 18.36 -0.59
N THR A 201 16.92 19.38 -0.98
CA THR A 201 18.33 19.25 -1.41
C THR A 201 19.27 18.78 -0.28
N SER A 202 18.83 18.73 0.98
CA SER A 202 19.61 18.09 2.04
C SER A 202 19.62 16.55 1.90
N PHE A 203 18.78 16.00 1.02
CA PHE A 203 18.75 14.59 0.66
C PHE A 203 19.55 14.40 -0.63
N ASN A 204 20.71 13.79 -0.51
CA ASN A 204 21.65 13.50 -1.60
C ASN A 204 22.07 14.73 -2.45
N GLY A 205 21.96 15.95 -1.92
CA GLY A 205 22.29 17.17 -2.66
C GLY A 205 21.28 17.57 -3.77
N THR A 206 20.36 16.66 -4.14
CA THR A 206 19.42 16.82 -5.26
C THR A 206 17.96 16.74 -4.85
N GLY A 207 17.66 16.17 -3.67
CA GLY A 207 16.30 15.86 -3.22
C GLY A 207 15.82 14.47 -3.64
N TYR A 208 16.68 13.68 -4.27
CA TYR A 208 16.38 12.29 -4.61
C TYR A 208 17.63 11.42 -4.64
N VAL A 209 17.45 10.12 -4.49
CA VAL A 209 18.45 9.08 -4.73
C VAL A 209 17.94 8.11 -5.77
N THR A 210 18.85 7.53 -6.54
CA THR A 210 18.55 6.46 -7.49
C THR A 210 19.34 5.23 -7.15
N LEU A 211 18.73 4.06 -7.35
CA LEU A 211 19.40 2.76 -7.19
C LEU A 211 19.07 1.88 -8.38
N SER A 212 20.08 1.30 -8.98
CA SER A 212 19.95 0.31 -10.03
C SER A 212 20.91 -0.85 -9.77
N PHE A 213 20.53 -2.02 -10.21
CA PHE A 213 21.36 -3.21 -10.11
C PHE A 213 21.75 -3.63 -11.53
N PRO A 214 23.04 -3.76 -11.86
CA PRO A 214 23.47 -4.23 -13.15
C PRO A 214 22.84 -5.59 -13.47
N ASP A 215 22.40 -5.78 -14.72
CA ASP A 215 21.82 -7.03 -15.23
C ASP A 215 20.59 -7.55 -14.46
N SER A 216 19.84 -6.65 -13.82
CA SER A 216 18.63 -7.01 -13.08
C SER A 216 17.45 -6.11 -13.43
N LEU A 217 16.24 -6.65 -13.27
CA LEU A 217 14.98 -5.92 -13.30
C LEU A 217 14.45 -5.84 -11.87
N SER A 218 14.99 -4.91 -11.07
CA SER A 218 14.59 -4.76 -9.67
C SER A 218 13.53 -3.67 -9.54
N ARG A 219 12.50 -3.93 -8.73
CA ARG A 219 11.46 -2.96 -8.36
C ARG A 219 11.55 -2.69 -6.87
N LEU A 220 11.56 -1.43 -6.49
CA LEU A 220 11.56 -0.95 -5.12
C LEU A 220 10.44 0.08 -4.99
N GLU A 221 9.35 -0.32 -4.35
CA GLU A 221 8.18 0.55 -4.15
C GLU A 221 7.76 0.68 -2.69
N PRO A 222 7.55 -0.41 -1.92
CA PRO A 222 7.13 -0.30 -0.52
C PRO A 222 8.14 0.48 0.33
N LEU A 223 7.63 1.37 1.17
CA LEU A 223 8.43 2.33 1.90
C LEU A 223 8.03 2.39 3.37
N TYR A 224 9.02 2.37 4.24
CA TYR A 224 8.85 2.61 5.67
C TYR A 224 9.97 3.56 6.19
N VAL A 225 9.67 4.40 7.19
CA VAL A 225 10.68 5.28 7.82
C VAL A 225 10.75 5.01 9.31
N GLU A 226 11.98 4.80 9.81
CA GLU A 226 12.26 4.62 11.22
C GLU A 226 13.41 5.51 11.68
N ASN A 227 13.22 6.24 12.81
CA ASN A 227 14.28 7.05 13.43
C ASN A 227 15.08 7.87 12.40
N SER A 228 14.38 8.46 11.45
CA SER A 228 14.94 9.20 10.32
C SER A 228 15.67 8.34 9.27
N LYS A 229 15.69 7.02 9.39
CA LYS A 229 16.13 6.10 8.33
C LYS A 229 14.98 5.83 7.37
N ILE A 230 15.28 5.72 6.09
CA ILE A 230 14.31 5.38 5.05
C ILE A 230 14.58 3.94 4.63
N ILE A 231 13.60 3.06 4.83
CA ILE A 231 13.67 1.65 4.43
C ILE A 231 12.73 1.45 3.26
N ILE A 232 13.25 0.87 2.19
CA ILE A 232 12.49 0.57 0.97
C ILE A 232 12.63 -0.91 0.70
N ALA A 233 11.51 -1.54 0.32
CA ALA A 233 11.55 -2.94 -0.09
C ALA A 233 11.10 -3.12 -1.54
N GLY A 234 11.22 -4.33 -2.00
CA GLY A 234 10.79 -4.70 -3.33
C GLY A 234 11.32 -6.05 -3.76
N THR A 235 11.54 -6.18 -5.04
CA THR A 235 11.92 -7.45 -5.65
C THR A 235 13.19 -7.29 -6.48
N TYR A 236 14.21 -8.06 -6.16
CA TYR A 236 15.40 -8.22 -6.97
C TYR A 236 15.18 -9.36 -7.97
N ARG A 237 15.44 -9.11 -9.25
CA ARG A 237 15.36 -10.12 -10.32
C ARG A 237 16.66 -10.15 -11.09
N TYR A 238 17.44 -11.22 -10.93
CA TYR A 238 18.71 -11.40 -11.63
C TYR A 238 18.51 -11.79 -13.11
N ASN A 239 17.53 -12.63 -13.38
CA ASN A 239 17.13 -12.99 -14.74
C ASN A 239 15.61 -12.93 -14.82
N PRO A 240 15.01 -12.15 -15.74
CA PRO A 240 13.56 -11.97 -15.80
C PRO A 240 12.76 -13.26 -15.97
N THR A 241 13.44 -14.35 -16.28
CA THR A 241 12.78 -15.65 -16.54
C THR A 241 12.92 -16.67 -15.40
N VAL A 242 13.74 -16.45 -14.37
CA VAL A 242 14.08 -17.55 -13.44
C VAL A 242 14.04 -17.24 -11.95
N GLU A 243 14.52 -16.07 -11.48
CA GLU A 243 14.59 -15.82 -10.04
C GLU A 243 14.12 -14.42 -9.65
N ALA A 244 13.26 -14.36 -8.64
CA ALA A 244 12.94 -13.14 -7.93
C ALA A 244 13.15 -13.36 -6.43
N ARG A 245 13.76 -12.39 -5.75
CA ARG A 245 14.01 -12.42 -4.31
C ARG A 245 13.60 -11.12 -3.66
N PRO A 246 13.01 -11.14 -2.48
CA PRO A 246 12.75 -9.93 -1.72
C PRO A 246 14.06 -9.17 -1.48
N LEU A 247 13.97 -7.86 -1.66
CA LEU A 247 15.06 -6.90 -1.55
C LEU A 247 14.64 -5.81 -0.58
N VAL A 248 15.52 -5.46 0.36
CA VAL A 248 15.32 -4.34 1.29
C VAL A 248 16.55 -3.45 1.27
N VAL A 249 16.33 -2.15 1.20
CA VAL A 249 17.38 -1.13 1.17
C VAL A 249 17.13 -0.12 2.28
N ARG A 250 18.18 0.30 2.99
CA ARG A 250 18.07 1.34 4.02
C ARG A 250 18.99 2.52 3.71
N TYR A 251 18.39 3.71 3.74
CA TYR A 251 19.10 4.98 3.60
C TYR A 251 19.16 5.74 4.91
N ASN A 252 20.24 6.50 5.07
CA ASN A 252 20.39 7.55 6.08
C ASN A 252 19.51 8.76 5.74
N THR A 253 19.37 9.68 6.70
CA THR A 253 18.65 10.95 6.51
C THR A 253 19.21 11.83 5.40
N ASP A 254 20.47 11.68 5.05
CA ASP A 254 21.12 12.45 3.98
C ASP A 254 21.00 11.77 2.60
N GLY A 255 20.37 10.58 2.52
CA GLY A 255 20.21 9.82 1.29
C GLY A 255 21.36 8.86 0.98
N SER A 256 22.41 8.80 1.79
CA SER A 256 23.44 7.78 1.65
C SER A 256 22.93 6.42 2.10
N LEU A 257 23.45 5.32 1.54
CA LEU A 257 23.17 3.98 2.04
C LEU A 257 23.64 3.81 3.49
N ASP A 258 22.83 3.16 4.33
CA ASP A 258 23.17 2.87 5.71
C ASP A 258 24.01 1.60 5.82
N SER A 259 25.32 1.74 5.87
CA SER A 259 26.27 0.62 5.90
C SER A 259 26.12 -0.31 7.11
N SER A 260 25.32 0.05 8.12
CA SER A 260 25.01 -0.83 9.26
C SER A 260 23.83 -1.77 9.02
N PHE A 261 23.20 -1.72 7.83
CA PHE A 261 22.08 -2.57 7.44
C PHE A 261 22.49 -3.53 6.33
N GLY A 262 22.26 -4.83 6.55
CA GLY A 262 22.58 -5.87 5.59
C GLY A 262 24.01 -5.77 5.06
N GLU A 263 24.20 -5.90 3.76
CA GLU A 263 25.49 -5.69 3.11
C GLU A 263 25.54 -4.26 2.52
N ASN A 264 26.20 -3.36 3.25
CA ASN A 264 26.35 -1.95 2.85
C ASN A 264 25.03 -1.21 2.55
N GLY A 265 23.99 -1.44 3.33
CA GLY A 265 22.69 -0.81 3.20
C GLY A 265 21.67 -1.61 2.40
N ILE A 266 22.03 -2.81 1.95
CA ILE A 266 21.21 -3.65 1.08
C ILE A 266 21.10 -5.05 1.67
N PHE A 267 19.90 -5.60 1.71
CA PHE A 267 19.64 -6.99 2.04
C PHE A 267 18.80 -7.65 0.94
N ILE A 268 19.32 -8.73 0.38
CA ILE A 268 18.59 -9.59 -0.56
C ILE A 268 18.38 -10.93 0.14
N VAL A 269 17.13 -11.37 0.22
CA VAL A 269 16.78 -12.64 0.88
C VAL A 269 17.56 -13.78 0.22
N PRO A 270 18.30 -14.59 1.01
CA PRO A 270 19.06 -15.72 0.48
C PRO A 270 18.16 -16.76 -0.22
N PRO A 271 18.63 -17.43 -1.27
CA PRO A 271 17.83 -18.39 -2.04
C PRO A 271 17.24 -19.53 -1.19
N GLU A 272 17.96 -19.99 -0.20
CA GLU A 272 17.53 -21.04 0.73
C GLU A 272 16.31 -20.66 1.57
N ASN A 273 16.04 -19.37 1.72
CA ASN A 273 14.90 -18.85 2.49
C ASN A 273 13.67 -18.57 1.62
N THR A 274 13.74 -18.83 0.34
CA THR A 274 12.62 -18.67 -0.60
C THR A 274 12.04 -20.02 -1.06
N ASP A 275 12.40 -21.11 -0.38
CA ASP A 275 11.90 -22.47 -0.60
C ASP A 275 11.99 -22.94 -2.08
N ALA A 276 13.13 -22.66 -2.73
CA ALA A 276 13.38 -22.92 -4.15
C ALA A 276 12.34 -22.33 -5.12
N GLN A 277 11.40 -21.54 -4.61
CA GLN A 277 10.42 -20.78 -5.41
C GLN A 277 10.75 -19.31 -5.29
N SER A 278 10.85 -18.66 -6.43
CA SER A 278 11.05 -17.22 -6.47
C SER A 278 9.94 -16.47 -5.72
N ALA A 279 10.30 -15.51 -4.89
CA ALA A 279 9.35 -14.71 -4.11
C ALA A 279 9.56 -13.21 -4.35
N GLN A 280 8.49 -12.45 -4.20
CA GLN A 280 8.49 -10.99 -4.28
C GLN A 280 8.03 -10.40 -2.95
N CYS A 281 8.56 -9.22 -2.61
CA CYS A 281 8.05 -8.39 -1.53
C CYS A 281 7.13 -7.32 -2.12
N LEU A 282 5.91 -7.24 -1.60
CA LEU A 282 4.87 -6.32 -2.07
C LEU A 282 4.65 -5.17 -1.10
N ASP A 283 4.92 -5.38 0.19
CA ASP A 283 4.86 -4.34 1.22
C ASP A 283 5.79 -4.66 2.39
N ILE A 284 6.15 -3.64 3.17
CA ILE A 284 6.90 -3.75 4.43
C ILE A 284 6.35 -2.80 5.48
N PHE A 285 6.44 -3.20 6.73
CA PHE A 285 6.16 -2.30 7.86
C PHE A 285 6.98 -2.69 9.09
N ARG A 286 6.95 -1.81 10.11
CA ARG A 286 7.62 -2.06 11.38
C ARG A 286 6.71 -2.77 12.36
N GLU A 287 7.22 -3.85 12.94
CA GLU A 287 6.58 -4.55 14.05
C GLU A 287 6.74 -3.80 15.39
N SER A 288 5.94 -4.20 16.37
CA SER A 288 5.98 -3.63 17.74
C SER A 288 7.33 -3.80 18.43
N ASN A 289 8.12 -4.83 18.11
CA ASN A 289 9.45 -5.09 18.64
C ASN A 289 10.57 -4.28 17.95
N GLY A 290 10.23 -3.52 16.90
CA GLY A 290 11.17 -2.73 16.11
C GLY A 290 11.80 -3.50 14.93
N ASN A 291 11.45 -4.76 14.73
CA ASN A 291 11.82 -5.54 13.57
C ASN A 291 10.95 -5.18 12.36
N ILE A 292 11.24 -5.75 11.22
CA ILE A 292 10.56 -5.48 9.95
C ILE A 292 9.80 -6.73 9.52
N LEU A 293 8.53 -6.60 9.20
CA LEU A 293 7.76 -7.62 8.50
C LEU A 293 7.63 -7.24 7.03
N GLY A 294 8.09 -8.11 6.14
CA GLY A 294 7.82 -8.06 4.71
C GLY A 294 6.69 -9.00 4.35
N VAL A 295 5.79 -8.55 3.48
CA VAL A 295 4.67 -9.35 2.96
C VAL A 295 4.74 -9.47 1.44
N GLY A 296 4.28 -10.59 0.90
CA GLY A 296 4.34 -10.82 -0.53
C GLY A 296 3.81 -12.17 -0.96
N SER A 297 4.31 -12.66 -2.07
CA SER A 297 3.96 -13.97 -2.63
C SER A 297 5.12 -14.61 -3.38
N THR A 298 5.02 -15.92 -3.63
CA THR A 298 5.84 -16.55 -4.68
C THR A 298 5.39 -16.03 -6.05
N ILE A 299 6.25 -16.15 -7.06
CA ILE A 299 5.94 -15.74 -8.45
C ILE A 299 5.67 -16.94 -9.36
N VAL A 300 5.74 -18.15 -8.83
CA VAL A 300 5.48 -19.40 -9.57
C VAL A 300 4.20 -20.03 -9.05
N ALA A 301 3.29 -20.35 -9.96
CA ALA A 301 1.99 -20.94 -9.61
C ALA A 301 2.11 -22.40 -9.10
N PRO A 302 1.25 -22.83 -8.16
CA PRO A 302 0.27 -22.01 -7.44
C PRO A 302 0.96 -21.00 -6.51
N LEU A 303 0.49 -19.74 -6.50
CA LEU A 303 1.11 -18.72 -5.68
C LEU A 303 0.86 -19.00 -4.20
N LYS A 304 1.90 -18.87 -3.39
CA LYS A 304 1.84 -18.93 -1.93
C LYS A 304 2.04 -17.55 -1.36
N SER A 305 1.23 -17.18 -0.40
CA SER A 305 1.47 -15.99 0.42
C SER A 305 2.76 -16.15 1.20
N VAL A 306 3.58 -15.10 1.28
CA VAL A 306 4.89 -15.11 1.93
C VAL A 306 4.97 -14.00 2.97
N LEU A 307 5.48 -14.34 4.16
CA LEU A 307 5.84 -13.39 5.21
C LEU A 307 7.32 -13.57 5.55
N LEU A 308 8.02 -12.45 5.77
CA LEU A 308 9.45 -12.38 6.05
C LEU A 308 9.69 -11.53 7.29
N GLY A 309 10.21 -12.11 8.36
CA GLY A 309 10.70 -11.35 9.51
C GLY A 309 12.16 -10.96 9.32
N LEU A 310 12.47 -9.67 9.42
CA LEU A 310 13.84 -9.17 9.43
C LEU A 310 14.11 -8.42 10.74
N ASP A 311 15.30 -8.59 11.27
CA ASP A 311 15.74 -7.78 12.40
C ASP A 311 16.11 -6.34 11.96
N LYS A 312 16.31 -5.49 12.95
CA LYS A 312 16.64 -4.06 12.73
C LYS A 312 17.96 -3.84 11.96
N ASP A 313 18.83 -4.86 11.86
CA ASP A 313 20.13 -4.79 11.20
C ASP A 313 20.05 -5.32 9.75
N GLY A 314 18.86 -5.77 9.31
CA GLY A 314 18.65 -6.26 7.95
C GLY A 314 19.10 -7.68 7.74
N SER A 315 18.96 -8.54 8.75
CA SER A 315 19.14 -9.99 8.64
C SER A 315 17.81 -10.70 8.86
N MET A 316 17.69 -11.95 8.45
CA MET A 316 16.51 -12.74 8.81
C MET A 316 16.39 -12.84 10.33
N ASP A 317 15.21 -12.51 10.88
CA ASP A 317 14.96 -12.59 12.32
C ASP A 317 14.84 -14.05 12.77
N PRO A 318 15.78 -14.57 13.59
CA PRO A 318 15.69 -15.96 14.06
C PRO A 318 14.48 -16.24 14.95
N ALA A 319 13.86 -15.20 15.53
CA ALA A 319 12.65 -15.36 16.32
C ALA A 319 11.39 -15.53 15.44
N PHE A 320 11.40 -14.99 14.22
CA PHE A 320 10.30 -15.12 13.27
C PHE A 320 10.42 -16.44 12.51
N ASN A 321 9.49 -17.37 12.72
CA ASN A 321 9.42 -18.67 12.04
C ASN A 321 10.78 -19.41 11.98
N GLY A 322 11.60 -19.29 13.04
CA GLY A 322 12.93 -19.91 13.10
C GLY A 322 13.95 -19.33 12.11
N GLY A 323 13.81 -18.09 11.70
CA GLY A 323 14.67 -17.41 10.74
C GLY A 323 14.38 -17.77 9.27
N GLN A 324 13.21 -18.33 9.00
CA GLN A 324 12.78 -18.74 7.67
C GLN A 324 11.55 -17.92 7.24
N ALA A 325 11.33 -17.81 5.93
CA ALA A 325 10.07 -17.28 5.38
C ALA A 325 8.88 -18.15 5.84
N LEU A 326 7.76 -17.53 6.15
CA LEU A 326 6.51 -18.21 6.45
C LEU A 326 5.64 -18.24 5.20
N PHE A 327 5.40 -19.45 4.67
CA PHE A 327 4.54 -19.66 3.51
C PHE A 327 3.14 -20.07 3.97
N THR A 328 2.11 -19.50 3.34
CA THR A 328 0.71 -19.81 3.63
C THR A 328 -0.02 -20.05 2.32
N GLU A 329 -0.75 -21.16 2.25
CA GLU A 329 -1.65 -21.47 1.13
C GLU A 329 -3.10 -21.31 1.59
N ILE A 330 -3.81 -20.34 0.97
CA ILE A 330 -5.20 -20.06 1.27
C ILE A 330 -5.97 -20.06 -0.05
N GLY A 331 -6.98 -20.93 -0.15
CA GLY A 331 -7.71 -21.12 -1.40
C GLY A 331 -7.07 -22.14 -2.34
N GLU A 332 -7.88 -22.66 -3.28
CA GLU A 332 -7.49 -23.76 -4.17
C GLU A 332 -6.48 -23.36 -5.26
N GLN A 333 -6.46 -22.08 -5.64
CA GLN A 333 -5.59 -21.56 -6.71
C GLN A 333 -4.45 -20.69 -6.17
N GLY A 334 -4.28 -20.69 -4.84
CA GLY A 334 -3.25 -19.93 -4.16
C GLY A 334 -3.73 -18.59 -3.60
N SER A 335 -2.80 -17.88 -2.99
CA SER A 335 -3.02 -16.60 -2.34
C SER A 335 -1.77 -15.73 -2.34
N GLN A 336 -1.94 -14.45 -2.07
CA GLN A 336 -0.84 -13.49 -1.86
C GLN A 336 -1.16 -12.55 -0.71
N TRP A 337 -0.13 -12.11 0.02
CA TRP A 337 -0.22 -10.97 0.92
C TRP A 337 0.21 -9.72 0.17
N ASN A 338 -0.58 -8.64 0.27
CA ASN A 338 -0.36 -7.40 -0.49
C ASN A 338 0.04 -6.24 0.39
N ASN A 339 -0.43 -6.22 1.64
CA ASN A 339 -0.28 -5.08 2.53
C ASN A 339 -0.27 -5.55 3.98
N ALA A 340 0.22 -4.68 4.89
CA ALA A 340 0.23 -5.00 6.30
C ALA A 340 0.11 -3.74 7.18
N ALA A 341 -0.37 -3.92 8.40
CA ALA A 341 -0.50 -2.88 9.41
C ALA A 341 -0.24 -3.44 10.81
N LEU A 342 0.11 -2.56 11.75
CA LEU A 342 0.29 -2.90 13.15
C LEU A 342 -0.97 -2.54 13.95
N ASP A 343 -1.52 -3.50 14.69
CA ASP A 343 -2.42 -3.17 15.80
C ASP A 343 -1.57 -2.69 16.99
N SER A 344 -1.46 -1.38 17.13
CA SER A 344 -0.64 -0.76 18.18
C SER A 344 -1.13 -1.08 19.59
N ARG A 345 -2.39 -1.47 19.77
CA ARG A 345 -3.01 -1.82 21.04
C ARG A 345 -2.58 -3.20 21.53
N SER A 346 -2.59 -4.20 20.64
CA SER A 346 -2.22 -5.58 20.97
C SER A 346 -0.76 -5.90 20.65
N GLY A 347 -0.12 -5.11 19.78
CA GLY A 347 1.21 -5.39 19.23
C GLY A 347 1.20 -6.51 18.20
N LEU A 348 0.02 -6.93 17.71
CA LEU A 348 -0.12 -7.93 16.67
C LEU A 348 -0.02 -7.31 15.28
N ASN A 349 0.49 -8.09 14.36
CA ASN A 349 0.56 -7.75 12.95
C ASN A 349 -0.74 -8.14 12.25
N VAL A 350 -1.30 -7.23 11.46
CA VAL A 350 -2.43 -7.47 10.56
C VAL A 350 -1.91 -7.53 9.14
N VAL A 351 -2.24 -8.57 8.41
CA VAL A 351 -1.84 -8.76 7.00
C VAL A 351 -3.08 -8.85 6.13
N LEU A 352 -3.03 -8.16 5.00
CA LEU A 352 -4.08 -8.14 3.99
C LEU A 352 -3.60 -8.83 2.73
N GLY A 353 -4.44 -9.64 2.16
CA GLY A 353 -4.17 -10.29 0.89
C GLY A 353 -5.43 -10.71 0.16
N GLY A 354 -5.27 -11.58 -0.81
CA GLY A 354 -6.40 -12.10 -1.58
C GLY A 354 -6.17 -13.52 -2.07
N THR A 355 -7.28 -14.26 -2.24
CA THR A 355 -7.28 -15.52 -2.97
C THR A 355 -7.16 -15.27 -4.46
N LEU A 356 -6.58 -16.22 -5.18
CA LEU A 356 -6.42 -16.16 -6.62
C LEU A 356 -7.40 -17.09 -7.31
N GLY A 357 -7.75 -16.74 -8.56
CA GLY A 357 -8.66 -17.50 -9.41
C GLY A 357 -10.13 -17.40 -9.01
N GLY A 358 -11.03 -17.67 -9.96
CA GLY A 358 -12.48 -17.62 -9.73
C GLY A 358 -12.95 -16.27 -9.17
N ALA A 359 -13.97 -16.31 -8.31
CA ALA A 359 -14.35 -15.15 -7.51
C ALA A 359 -13.31 -14.99 -6.39
N SER A 360 -12.44 -14.00 -6.50
CA SER A 360 -11.41 -13.73 -5.49
C SER A 360 -12.02 -13.06 -4.25
N GLU A 361 -11.50 -13.42 -3.07
CA GLU A 361 -11.91 -12.88 -1.78
C GLU A 361 -10.75 -12.17 -1.11
N ALA A 362 -11.05 -11.17 -0.29
CA ALA A 362 -10.07 -10.60 0.63
C ALA A 362 -9.68 -11.63 1.68
N ILE A 363 -8.41 -11.64 2.05
CA ILE A 363 -7.91 -12.39 3.20
C ILE A 363 -7.35 -11.39 4.18
N VAL A 364 -7.86 -11.43 5.42
CA VAL A 364 -7.31 -10.65 6.54
C VAL A 364 -6.73 -11.63 7.54
N GLY A 365 -5.45 -11.50 7.87
CA GLY A 365 -4.77 -12.35 8.84
C GLY A 365 -4.25 -11.54 10.02
N ARG A 366 -4.11 -12.19 11.19
CA ARG A 366 -3.53 -11.60 12.39
C ARG A 366 -2.53 -12.57 13.03
N LEU A 367 -1.32 -12.08 13.32
CA LEU A 367 -0.22 -12.90 13.85
C LEU A 367 0.69 -12.10 14.77
N ASP A 368 1.44 -12.81 15.62
CA ASP A 368 2.47 -12.18 16.46
C ASP A 368 3.78 -11.94 15.68
N ASN A 369 4.74 -11.26 16.31
CA ASN A 369 6.06 -10.96 15.77
C ASN A 369 7.00 -12.18 15.66
N ARG A 370 6.53 -13.39 15.98
CA ARG A 370 7.23 -14.66 15.74
C ARG A 370 6.65 -15.42 14.56
N GLY A 371 5.65 -14.87 13.88
CA GLY A 371 4.94 -15.52 12.80
C GLY A 371 3.88 -16.54 13.25
N VAL A 372 3.44 -16.47 14.53
CA VAL A 372 2.41 -17.36 15.06
C VAL A 372 1.03 -16.72 14.86
N TRP A 373 0.15 -17.42 14.15
CA TRP A 373 -1.22 -16.98 13.92
C TRP A 373 -2.00 -16.82 15.22
N ASP A 374 -2.75 -15.72 15.32
CA ASP A 374 -3.60 -15.45 16.49
C ASP A 374 -4.86 -16.31 16.45
N THR A 375 -4.92 -17.31 17.33
CA THR A 375 -6.05 -18.23 17.43
C THR A 375 -7.34 -17.60 17.99
N GLN A 376 -7.32 -16.34 18.43
CA GLN A 376 -8.52 -15.62 18.81
C GLN A 376 -9.20 -14.95 17.61
N PHE A 377 -8.57 -14.97 16.42
CA PHE A 377 -9.04 -14.37 15.19
C PHE A 377 -9.48 -15.43 14.18
N GLY A 378 -10.60 -15.18 13.48
CA GLY A 378 -11.03 -16.00 12.36
C GLY A 378 -11.36 -17.46 12.72
N ALA A 379 -12.17 -17.68 13.73
CA ALA A 379 -12.56 -19.02 14.20
C ALA A 379 -11.34 -19.94 14.50
N SER A 380 -10.31 -19.36 15.12
CA SER A 380 -9.06 -20.02 15.52
C SER A 380 -8.08 -20.34 14.38
N GLN A 381 -8.30 -19.83 13.18
CA GLN A 381 -7.37 -20.00 12.06
C GLN A 381 -6.29 -18.92 12.02
N GLY A 382 -6.54 -17.75 12.65
CA GLY A 382 -5.70 -16.58 12.58
C GLY A 382 -5.93 -15.74 11.33
N TRP A 383 -6.87 -16.14 10.47
CA TRP A 383 -7.25 -15.40 9.27
C TRP A 383 -8.71 -15.64 8.88
N VAL A 384 -9.28 -14.72 8.13
CA VAL A 384 -10.64 -14.77 7.57
C VAL A 384 -10.62 -14.49 6.08
N ARG A 385 -11.60 -15.02 5.37
CA ARG A 385 -11.88 -14.72 3.96
C ARG A 385 -13.17 -13.92 3.88
N ILE A 386 -13.18 -12.83 3.14
CA ILE A 386 -14.31 -11.91 3.02
C ILE A 386 -14.54 -11.60 1.55
N ALA A 387 -15.76 -11.86 1.08
CA ALA A 387 -16.23 -11.40 -0.21
C ALA A 387 -16.90 -10.02 -0.03
N ALA A 388 -16.39 -8.99 -0.72
CA ALA A 388 -16.98 -7.65 -0.72
C ALA A 388 -18.32 -7.60 -1.51
N GLY A 389 -18.64 -8.64 -2.24
CA GLY A 389 -19.85 -8.79 -3.05
C GLY A 389 -19.72 -9.96 -4.04
N THR A 390 -20.58 -9.99 -5.06
CA THR A 390 -20.45 -10.93 -6.18
C THR A 390 -19.46 -10.39 -7.21
N GLY A 391 -18.48 -11.20 -7.61
CA GLY A 391 -17.42 -10.79 -8.57
C GLY A 391 -16.01 -10.97 -8.01
N HIS A 392 -15.05 -10.27 -8.62
CA HIS A 392 -13.65 -10.32 -8.20
C HIS A 392 -13.33 -9.19 -7.23
N THR A 393 -12.73 -9.53 -6.09
CA THR A 393 -12.28 -8.57 -5.09
C THR A 393 -10.79 -8.26 -5.27
N LEU A 394 -10.46 -7.00 -5.44
CA LEU A 394 -9.08 -6.50 -5.44
C LEU A 394 -8.84 -5.75 -4.14
N ASN A 395 -7.85 -6.16 -3.37
CA ASN A 395 -7.55 -5.60 -2.06
C ASN A 395 -6.29 -4.73 -2.16
N TYR A 396 -6.38 -3.50 -1.69
CA TYR A 396 -5.34 -2.51 -1.92
C TYR A 396 -4.68 -2.01 -0.65
N ASP A 397 -5.44 -1.78 0.42
CA ASP A 397 -4.89 -1.17 1.63
C ASP A 397 -5.60 -1.63 2.89
N VAL A 398 -4.89 -1.57 4.03
CA VAL A 398 -5.39 -1.96 5.35
C VAL A 398 -4.97 -0.94 6.41
N ALA A 399 -5.90 -0.59 7.29
CA ALA A 399 -5.62 0.23 8.47
C ALA A 399 -6.25 -0.40 9.72
N VAL A 400 -5.61 -0.21 10.86
CA VAL A 400 -6.13 -0.68 12.16
C VAL A 400 -6.53 0.53 12.98
N GLN A 401 -7.78 0.56 13.45
CA GLN A 401 -8.32 1.60 14.29
C GLN A 401 -7.84 1.47 15.74
N ASP A 402 -7.93 2.54 16.53
CA ASP A 402 -7.51 2.54 17.94
C ASP A 402 -8.27 1.54 18.81
N ASP A 403 -9.48 1.14 18.40
CA ASP A 403 -10.28 0.10 19.06
C ASP A 403 -9.87 -1.32 18.64
N GLY A 404 -8.96 -1.45 17.67
CA GLY A 404 -8.46 -2.69 17.09
C GLY A 404 -9.24 -3.18 15.88
N ASN A 405 -10.33 -2.52 15.50
CA ASN A 405 -11.06 -2.87 14.29
C ASN A 405 -10.21 -2.63 13.04
N ILE A 406 -10.39 -3.48 12.05
CA ILE A 406 -9.57 -3.52 10.84
C ILE A 406 -10.39 -3.01 9.66
N LEU A 407 -9.89 -1.98 8.99
CA LEU A 407 -10.46 -1.43 7.76
C LEU A 407 -9.69 -1.96 6.56
N VAL A 408 -10.39 -2.40 5.55
CA VAL A 408 -9.82 -2.86 4.29
C VAL A 408 -10.42 -2.08 3.13
N ALA A 409 -9.57 -1.55 2.27
CA ALA A 409 -9.94 -0.83 1.07
C ALA A 409 -9.65 -1.63 -0.20
N GLY A 410 -10.50 -1.45 -1.21
CA GLY A 410 -10.33 -2.18 -2.46
C GLY A 410 -11.32 -1.81 -3.56
N ALA A 411 -11.38 -2.68 -4.56
CA ALA A 411 -12.36 -2.62 -5.63
C ALA A 411 -13.01 -3.98 -5.89
N LEU A 412 -14.30 -3.96 -6.11
CA LEU A 412 -15.09 -5.08 -6.60
C LEU A 412 -15.27 -4.93 -8.11
N ILE A 413 -14.87 -5.94 -8.86
CA ILE A 413 -15.11 -6.01 -10.31
C ILE A 413 -16.36 -6.86 -10.51
N SER A 414 -17.43 -6.24 -11.02
CA SER A 414 -18.66 -6.94 -11.37
C SER A 414 -18.48 -7.82 -12.61
N ASP A 415 -19.40 -8.76 -12.84
CA ASP A 415 -19.45 -9.60 -14.05
C ASP A 415 -19.55 -8.76 -15.35
N SER A 416 -20.04 -7.52 -15.27
CA SER A 416 -20.06 -6.58 -16.39
C SER A 416 -18.75 -5.84 -16.63
N GLY A 417 -17.72 -6.08 -15.80
CA GLY A 417 -16.42 -5.39 -15.85
C GLY A 417 -16.41 -4.00 -15.20
N LEU A 418 -17.51 -3.60 -14.54
CA LEU A 418 -17.55 -2.32 -13.83
C LEU A 418 -16.84 -2.44 -12.48
N PHE A 419 -15.96 -1.47 -12.21
CA PHE A 419 -15.25 -1.35 -10.93
C PHE A 419 -16.09 -0.53 -9.95
N LYS A 420 -16.22 -1.05 -8.72
CA LYS A 420 -16.86 -0.37 -7.60
C LYS A 420 -15.93 -0.39 -6.40
N GLY A 421 -15.58 0.78 -5.89
CA GLY A 421 -14.76 0.89 -4.68
C GLY A 421 -15.48 0.32 -3.47
N PHE A 422 -14.74 -0.30 -2.55
CA PHE A 422 -15.27 -0.73 -1.26
C PHE A 422 -14.34 -0.35 -0.11
N VAL A 423 -14.95 -0.22 1.07
CA VAL A 423 -14.28 -0.33 2.37
C VAL A 423 -15.12 -1.28 3.21
N PHE A 424 -14.50 -2.27 3.83
CA PHE A 424 -15.17 -3.04 4.86
C PHE A 424 -14.44 -2.95 6.19
N ARG A 425 -15.17 -3.17 7.29
CA ARG A 425 -14.64 -3.20 8.64
C ARG A 425 -14.81 -4.58 9.26
N VAL A 426 -13.71 -5.10 9.80
CA VAL A 426 -13.65 -6.38 10.51
C VAL A 426 -13.38 -6.10 11.98
N LEU A 427 -14.07 -6.81 12.87
CA LEU A 427 -13.83 -6.77 14.31
C LEU A 427 -12.43 -7.31 14.63
N GLY A 428 -11.68 -6.54 15.42
CA GLY A 428 -10.31 -6.85 15.81
C GLY A 428 -10.13 -7.66 17.10
#